data_1df4ec755b461febc6db0c229de5b075
#
_entry.id   1df4ec755b461febc6db0c229de5b075
#
_cell.length_a   1.000
_cell.length_b   1.000
_cell.length_c   1.000
_cell.angle_alpha   90.00
_cell.angle_beta   90.00
_cell.angle_gamma   90.00
#
_symmetry.space_group_name_H-M   'P 1'
#
loop_
_entity.id
_entity.type
_entity.pdbx_description
1 polymer ?
#
loop_
_entity_poly.entity_id
_entity_poly.type
_entity_poly.pdbx_seq_one_letter_code
_entity_poly.pdbx_strand_id
1 'polypeptide(L)'
;MDFNIERYAPMPVAYELRYMMLKKLRDGEDPLPDIEGREGTKADVIRAVLSNSYPYLVSREGTGKTRLAESLAKLLPPVPKIKDCPYNCDPKWPKEWKCPSCQGEGDPEIEIISGIQRYSRIQGNEYTNEAKILGVKDIQAIVQGESPTDPRAFIGTGVLRGNRGVVCVDELPAIPTKVQVLFHPMLQEGKVVLEEYSWVRPIDIFFVATGNPTGFSHVNRVPEPLLDRLELIPMTLPEEDIEREIMLKEGFKVRDEFFLDKTKTTTEEPIYAKPGELKRRASAPWWIVDTVEKTVRYTRDCPNIDRGSSIRGSIKSLDHTISSTERTGKRVSGLREASDGLKLALRGRIRLRADLVGFDDSPAAFMVAQARTGSVAKQCV
;
A
#
# COMPACT_ATOMS: atom_id res chain seq x y z
N MET A 1 27.32 -7.63 7.72
CA MET A 1 28.30 -6.53 7.73
C MET A 1 28.01 -5.70 8.95
N ASP A 2 28.97 -5.55 9.82
CA ASP A 2 28.83 -4.70 10.98
C ASP A 2 28.76 -3.24 10.52
N PHE A 3 27.74 -2.54 10.96
CA PHE A 3 27.52 -1.14 10.61
C PHE A 3 28.55 -0.27 11.34
N ASN A 4 29.37 0.45 10.58
CA ASN A 4 30.39 1.33 11.18
C ASN A 4 29.83 2.74 11.40
N ILE A 5 29.44 3.03 12.66
CA ILE A 5 28.87 4.31 13.06
C ILE A 5 29.86 5.49 12.92
N GLU A 6 31.16 5.26 13.03
CA GLU A 6 32.15 6.32 12.92
C GLU A 6 32.21 6.89 11.51
N ARG A 7 32.10 6.02 10.50
CA ARG A 7 32.08 6.39 9.07
C ARG A 7 30.71 6.86 8.58
N TYR A 8 29.67 6.68 9.38
CA TYR A 8 28.34 7.12 9.02
C TYR A 8 28.21 8.63 9.11
N ALA A 9 27.58 9.23 8.10
CA ALA A 9 27.11 10.63 8.11
C ALA A 9 25.62 10.64 7.77
N PRO A 10 24.78 11.40 8.51
CA PRO A 10 23.38 11.57 8.17
C PRO A 10 23.22 12.14 6.76
N MET A 11 22.28 11.59 5.99
CA MET A 11 21.93 12.03 4.66
C MET A 11 20.42 12.21 4.58
N PRO A 12 19.90 13.27 3.90
CA PRO A 12 18.48 13.40 3.66
C PRO A 12 17.91 12.20 2.88
N VAL A 13 16.71 11.76 3.24
CA VAL A 13 16.07 10.58 2.65
C VAL A 13 15.93 10.66 1.12
N ALA A 14 15.72 11.85 0.58
CA ALA A 14 15.65 12.08 -0.85
C ALA A 14 16.98 11.77 -1.55
N TYR A 15 18.11 12.10 -0.93
CA TYR A 15 19.44 11.77 -1.46
C TYR A 15 19.77 10.28 -1.30
N GLU A 16 19.34 9.66 -0.22
CA GLU A 16 19.48 8.20 -0.05
C GLU A 16 18.73 7.45 -1.16
N LEU A 17 17.46 7.81 -1.42
CA LEU A 17 16.67 7.25 -2.50
C LEU A 17 17.32 7.49 -3.87
N ARG A 18 17.74 8.73 -4.14
CA ARG A 18 18.42 9.07 -5.38
C ARG A 18 19.69 8.24 -5.58
N TYR A 19 20.51 8.11 -4.55
CA TYR A 19 21.76 7.34 -4.61
C TYR A 19 21.47 5.86 -4.90
N MET A 20 20.55 5.25 -4.16
CA MET A 20 20.21 3.84 -4.33
C MET A 20 19.56 3.57 -5.70
N MET A 21 18.69 4.49 -6.16
CA MET A 21 18.07 4.44 -7.48
C MET A 21 19.13 4.43 -8.58
N LEU A 22 20.04 5.40 -8.55
CA LEU A 22 21.13 5.50 -9.54
C LEU A 22 22.08 4.32 -9.48
N LYS A 23 22.36 3.79 -8.29
CA LYS A 23 23.19 2.58 -8.12
C LYS A 23 22.56 1.40 -8.83
N LYS A 24 21.28 1.09 -8.55
CA LYS A 24 20.56 0.00 -9.20
C LYS A 24 20.55 0.14 -10.73
N LEU A 25 20.26 1.34 -11.23
CA LEU A 25 20.25 1.59 -12.68
C LEU A 25 21.64 1.41 -13.34
N ARG A 26 22.71 1.80 -12.66
CA ARG A 26 24.10 1.60 -13.17
C ARG A 26 24.50 0.12 -13.16
N ASP A 27 24.00 -0.62 -12.17
CA ASP A 27 24.26 -2.07 -12.03
C ASP A 27 23.38 -2.89 -13.01
N GLY A 28 22.51 -2.23 -13.79
CA GLY A 28 21.58 -2.88 -14.73
C GLY A 28 20.44 -3.61 -14.02
N GLU A 29 20.17 -3.28 -12.77
CA GLU A 29 19.10 -3.86 -11.98
C GLU A 29 17.84 -2.98 -11.99
N ASP A 30 16.67 -3.61 -11.97
CA ASP A 30 15.41 -2.89 -11.77
C ASP A 30 15.34 -2.34 -10.34
N PRO A 31 15.25 -1.02 -10.14
CA PRO A 31 15.15 -0.45 -8.81
C PRO A 31 13.77 -0.70 -8.13
N LEU A 32 12.75 -1.10 -8.91
CA LEU A 32 11.39 -1.35 -8.44
C LEU A 32 10.90 -2.76 -8.80
N PRO A 33 11.61 -3.82 -8.38
CA PRO A 33 11.36 -5.20 -8.82
C PRO A 33 10.03 -5.77 -8.33
N ASP A 34 9.43 -5.17 -7.29
CA ASP A 34 8.11 -5.59 -6.77
C ASP A 34 6.95 -5.16 -7.68
N ILE A 35 7.21 -4.31 -8.66
CA ILE A 35 6.24 -3.80 -9.62
C ILE A 35 6.51 -4.45 -10.98
N GLU A 36 5.64 -5.36 -11.37
CA GLU A 36 5.75 -6.06 -12.64
C GLU A 36 5.13 -5.24 -13.78
N GLY A 37 5.86 -5.13 -14.89
CA GLY A 37 5.46 -4.33 -16.03
C GLY A 37 5.36 -2.84 -15.73
N ARG A 38 4.56 -2.12 -16.52
CA ARG A 38 4.28 -0.68 -16.36
C ARG A 38 5.53 0.20 -16.46
N GLU A 39 6.35 -0.08 -17.45
CA GLU A 39 7.64 0.58 -17.62
C GLU A 39 7.50 2.12 -17.71
N GLY A 40 6.40 2.62 -18.31
CA GLY A 40 6.10 4.07 -18.32
C GLY A 40 5.89 4.64 -16.92
N THR A 41 5.06 3.99 -16.09
CA THR A 41 4.84 4.41 -14.70
C THR A 41 6.14 4.32 -13.87
N LYS A 42 6.91 3.23 -14.03
CA LYS A 42 8.22 3.11 -13.35
C LYS A 42 9.16 4.24 -13.76
N ALA A 43 9.24 4.54 -15.06
CA ALA A 43 10.09 5.61 -15.58
C ALA A 43 9.70 6.98 -15.00
N ASP A 44 8.40 7.27 -14.86
CA ASP A 44 7.92 8.52 -14.28
C ASP A 44 8.22 8.60 -12.78
N VAL A 45 8.02 7.50 -12.03
CA VAL A 45 8.38 7.43 -10.61
C VAL A 45 9.90 7.60 -10.42
N ILE A 46 10.71 6.96 -11.25
CA ILE A 46 12.17 7.11 -11.21
C ILE A 46 12.55 8.58 -11.47
N ARG A 47 11.95 9.24 -12.47
CA ARG A 47 12.20 10.67 -12.72
C ARG A 47 11.80 11.51 -11.52
N ALA A 48 10.63 11.28 -10.92
CA ALA A 48 10.20 12.02 -9.74
C ALA A 48 11.19 11.86 -8.57
N VAL A 49 11.64 10.64 -8.28
CA VAL A 49 12.67 10.39 -7.25
C VAL A 49 13.98 11.12 -7.58
N LEU A 50 14.44 11.01 -8.82
CA LEU A 50 15.70 11.63 -9.25
C LEU A 50 15.65 13.17 -9.29
N SER A 51 14.48 13.76 -9.44
CA SER A 51 14.27 15.22 -9.38
C SER A 51 13.89 15.72 -7.99
N ASN A 52 13.83 14.83 -6.98
CA ASN A 52 13.34 15.15 -5.64
C ASN A 52 11.91 15.71 -5.64
N SER A 53 11.07 15.17 -6.49
CA SER A 53 9.64 15.48 -6.56
C SER A 53 8.83 14.35 -5.90
N TYR A 54 7.64 14.66 -5.41
CA TYR A 54 6.81 13.74 -4.68
C TYR A 54 5.74 13.09 -5.58
N PRO A 55 5.78 11.74 -5.80
CA PRO A 55 4.82 11.07 -6.66
C PRO A 55 3.39 11.12 -6.10
N TYR A 56 2.43 11.47 -6.95
CA TYR A 56 1.01 11.29 -6.71
C TYR A 56 0.46 10.25 -7.70
N LEU A 57 0.28 9.03 -7.21
CA LEU A 57 -0.11 7.87 -8.02
C LEU A 57 -1.63 7.83 -8.18
N VAL A 58 -2.12 8.04 -9.38
CA VAL A 58 -3.56 8.09 -9.66
C VAL A 58 -3.98 6.91 -10.52
N SER A 59 -4.91 6.11 -10.04
CA SER A 59 -5.51 5.02 -10.79
C SER A 59 -6.74 4.46 -10.09
N ARG A 60 -7.47 3.62 -10.80
CA ARG A 60 -8.53 2.80 -10.18
C ARG A 60 -7.96 1.88 -9.10
N GLU A 61 -8.82 1.34 -8.25
CA GLU A 61 -8.43 0.42 -7.19
C GLU A 61 -7.70 -0.84 -7.72
N GLY A 62 -6.83 -1.41 -6.89
CA GLY A 62 -6.20 -2.70 -7.17
C GLY A 62 -5.04 -2.67 -8.17
N THR A 63 -4.51 -1.51 -8.50
CA THR A 63 -3.38 -1.35 -9.44
C THR A 63 -2.00 -1.43 -8.79
N GLY A 64 -1.88 -1.58 -7.47
CA GLY A 64 -0.58 -1.71 -6.79
C GLY A 64 0.06 -0.39 -6.36
N LYS A 65 -0.70 0.73 -6.26
CA LYS A 65 -0.20 2.03 -5.80
C LYS A 65 0.58 1.95 -4.49
N THR A 66 -0.03 1.33 -3.47
CA THR A 66 0.58 1.17 -2.14
C THR A 66 1.85 0.31 -2.19
N ARG A 67 1.85 -0.74 -3.03
CA ARG A 67 3.02 -1.60 -3.22
C ARG A 67 4.21 -0.84 -3.81
N LEU A 68 3.94 0.11 -4.71
CA LEU A 68 4.97 0.97 -5.27
C LEU A 68 5.61 1.85 -4.19
N ALA A 69 4.81 2.46 -3.31
CA ALA A 69 5.34 3.23 -2.18
C ALA A 69 6.17 2.37 -1.21
N GLU A 70 5.76 1.12 -0.95
CA GLU A 70 6.54 0.16 -0.17
C GLU A 70 7.86 -0.21 -0.86
N SER A 71 7.86 -0.35 -2.20
CA SER A 71 9.08 -0.64 -2.97
C SER A 71 10.11 0.48 -2.85
N LEU A 72 9.67 1.75 -2.85
CA LEU A 72 10.56 2.87 -2.58
C LEU A 72 11.17 2.81 -1.17
N ALA A 73 10.39 2.44 -0.17
CA ALA A 73 10.91 2.27 1.18
C ALA A 73 11.93 1.11 1.27
N LYS A 74 11.68 0.00 0.57
CA LYS A 74 12.62 -1.13 0.51
C LYS A 74 13.95 -0.77 -0.17
N LEU A 75 13.92 0.21 -1.06
CA LEU A 75 15.12 0.70 -1.75
C LEU A 75 16.05 1.48 -0.80
N LEU A 76 15.51 2.09 0.26
CA LEU A 76 16.30 2.84 1.23
C LEU A 76 17.37 1.97 1.92
N PRO A 77 18.58 2.48 2.12
CA PRO A 77 19.63 1.77 2.84
C PRO A 77 19.29 1.63 4.33
N PRO A 78 19.87 0.65 5.03
CA PRO A 78 19.80 0.60 6.48
C PRO A 78 20.53 1.80 7.10
N VAL A 79 19.97 2.35 8.16
CA VAL A 79 20.52 3.52 8.88
C VAL A 79 20.46 3.34 10.40
N PRO A 80 21.35 4.01 11.15
CA PRO A 80 21.28 4.01 12.60
C PRO A 80 20.17 4.94 13.07
N LYS A 81 19.48 4.54 14.13
CA LYS A 81 18.61 5.41 14.92
C LYS A 81 18.90 5.24 16.42
N ILE A 82 18.48 6.19 17.22
CA ILE A 82 18.47 6.04 18.66
C ILE A 82 17.51 4.92 19.03
N LYS A 83 17.98 3.96 19.84
CA LYS A 83 17.24 2.77 20.24
C LYS A 83 15.90 3.17 20.87
N ASP A 84 14.86 2.40 20.58
CA ASP A 84 13.49 2.59 21.05
C ASP A 84 12.84 3.95 20.67
N CYS A 85 13.51 4.78 19.87
CA CYS A 85 12.92 6.03 19.41
C CYS A 85 11.84 5.77 18.34
N PRO A 86 10.57 6.16 18.56
CA PRO A 86 9.51 5.92 17.59
C PRO A 86 9.57 6.85 16.35
N TYR A 87 10.43 7.85 16.38
CA TYR A 87 10.55 8.88 15.32
C TYR A 87 11.86 8.80 14.55
N ASN A 88 12.57 7.70 14.65
CA ASN A 88 13.80 7.44 13.92
C ASN A 88 14.87 8.55 14.07
N CYS A 89 14.99 9.16 15.26
CA CYS A 89 16.00 10.19 15.50
C CYS A 89 17.40 9.66 15.20
N ASP A 90 18.17 10.45 14.42
CA ASP A 90 19.54 10.12 14.14
C ASP A 90 20.44 10.37 15.35
N PRO A 91 21.33 9.45 15.74
CA PRO A 91 22.26 9.68 16.86
C PRO A 91 23.16 10.89 16.65
N LYS A 92 23.54 11.20 15.39
CA LYS A 92 24.43 12.32 15.05
C LYS A 92 23.72 13.66 14.80
N TRP A 93 22.38 13.69 14.82
CA TRP A 93 21.66 14.95 14.69
C TRP A 93 21.88 15.87 15.88
N PRO A 94 21.84 17.20 15.69
CA PRO A 94 21.85 18.15 16.79
C PRO A 94 20.62 17.95 17.69
N LYS A 95 20.71 18.38 18.95
CA LYS A 95 19.64 18.19 19.95
C LYS A 95 18.29 18.74 19.48
N GLU A 96 18.29 19.88 18.83
CA GLU A 96 17.10 20.59 18.34
C GLU A 96 16.31 19.79 17.30
N TRP A 97 16.98 18.89 16.59
CA TRP A 97 16.36 18.03 15.57
C TRP A 97 15.81 16.72 16.13
N LYS A 98 16.22 16.37 17.34
CA LYS A 98 15.77 15.15 18.00
C LYS A 98 14.43 15.38 18.69
N CYS A 99 13.65 14.31 18.87
CA CYS A 99 12.44 14.39 19.67
C CYS A 99 12.78 14.64 21.16
N PRO A 100 11.84 15.15 21.95
CA PRO A 100 12.10 15.52 23.35
C PRO A 100 12.75 14.39 24.16
N SER A 101 12.31 13.15 23.97
CA SER A 101 12.86 11.97 24.65
C SER A 101 14.30 11.61 24.27
N CYS A 102 14.77 12.10 23.10
CA CYS A 102 16.11 11.83 22.58
C CYS A 102 17.11 12.97 22.78
N GLN A 103 16.71 14.03 23.47
CA GLN A 103 17.54 15.22 23.74
C GLN A 103 18.43 15.09 24.99
N GLY A 104 18.38 13.92 25.65
CA GLY A 104 19.20 13.65 26.85
C GLY A 104 20.71 13.79 26.62
N GLU A 105 21.45 13.89 27.73
CA GLU A 105 22.92 13.94 27.71
C GLU A 105 23.53 12.54 27.62
N GLY A 106 24.70 12.42 26.97
CA GLY A 106 25.44 11.18 26.77
C GLY A 106 25.25 10.56 25.39
N ASP A 107 26.01 9.48 25.13
CA ASP A 107 25.93 8.72 23.90
C ASP A 107 24.73 7.75 23.95
N PRO A 108 23.73 7.93 23.11
CA PRO A 108 22.57 7.06 23.13
C PRO A 108 22.90 5.66 22.58
N GLU A 109 22.26 4.63 23.14
CA GLU A 109 22.24 3.33 22.47
C GLU A 109 21.62 3.47 21.09
N ILE A 110 22.19 2.74 20.12
CA ILE A 110 21.74 2.78 18.72
C ILE A 110 21.23 1.43 18.27
N GLU A 111 20.31 1.45 17.33
CA GLU A 111 19.88 0.29 16.57
C GLU A 111 19.88 0.60 15.07
N ILE A 112 20.09 -0.42 14.24
CA ILE A 112 20.09 -0.30 12.79
C ILE A 112 18.72 -0.71 12.28
N ILE A 113 18.08 0.18 11.53
CA ILE A 113 16.77 -0.07 10.91
C ILE A 113 16.89 -0.17 9.39
N SER A 114 16.17 -1.11 8.82
CA SER A 114 16.06 -1.28 7.35
C SER A 114 15.15 -0.23 6.73
N GLY A 115 15.25 -0.06 5.41
CA GLY A 115 14.41 0.89 4.69
C GLY A 115 12.91 0.67 4.90
N ILE A 116 12.43 -0.59 4.93
CA ILE A 116 11.00 -0.87 5.15
C ILE A 116 10.52 -0.54 6.57
N GLN A 117 11.39 -0.56 7.57
CA GLN A 117 11.07 -0.11 8.92
C GLN A 117 10.93 1.41 9.02
N ARG A 118 11.33 2.13 7.98
CA ARG A 118 11.22 3.58 7.81
C ARG A 118 9.97 3.96 6.97
N TYR A 119 9.08 3.01 6.73
CA TYR A 119 7.85 3.22 5.99
C TYR A 119 6.67 3.51 6.92
N SER A 120 5.98 4.60 6.66
CA SER A 120 4.73 4.95 7.35
C SER A 120 3.60 5.10 6.35
N ARG A 121 2.48 4.43 6.60
CA ARG A 121 1.28 4.52 5.77
C ARG A 121 0.16 5.19 6.54
N ILE A 122 -0.38 6.25 5.95
CA ILE A 122 -1.57 6.95 6.43
C ILE A 122 -2.72 6.60 5.48
N GLN A 123 -3.69 5.83 5.97
CA GLN A 123 -4.89 5.53 5.20
C GLN A 123 -5.86 6.70 5.28
N GLY A 124 -6.10 7.37 4.16
CA GLY A 124 -7.07 8.45 4.03
C GLY A 124 -8.51 7.94 4.07
N ASN A 125 -9.36 8.65 4.78
CA ASN A 125 -10.81 8.52 4.78
C ASN A 125 -11.45 9.81 5.30
N GLU A 126 -12.78 9.90 5.27
CA GLU A 126 -13.55 11.06 5.75
C GLU A 126 -13.35 11.39 7.24
N TYR A 127 -12.92 10.41 8.06
CA TYR A 127 -12.63 10.58 9.50
C TYR A 127 -11.15 10.89 9.77
N THR A 128 -10.32 11.00 8.74
CA THR A 128 -8.92 11.36 8.93
C THR A 128 -8.82 12.79 9.43
N ASN A 129 -8.11 12.96 10.52
CA ASN A 129 -7.93 14.22 11.23
C ASN A 129 -6.45 14.49 11.53
N GLU A 130 -6.16 15.61 12.15
CA GLU A 130 -4.82 16.02 12.57
C GLU A 130 -4.16 14.97 13.48
N ALA A 131 -4.91 14.41 14.42
CA ALA A 131 -4.40 13.38 15.33
C ALA A 131 -3.83 12.15 14.61
N LYS A 132 -4.45 11.74 13.50
CA LYS A 132 -3.97 10.62 12.69
C LYS A 132 -2.73 10.97 11.87
N ILE A 133 -2.59 12.22 11.47
CA ILE A 133 -1.47 12.71 10.65
C ILE A 133 -0.27 13.08 11.51
N LEU A 134 -0.49 13.92 12.51
CA LEU A 134 0.55 14.50 13.36
C LEU A 134 0.72 13.74 14.68
N GLY A 135 -0.35 13.62 15.47
CA GLY A 135 -0.30 12.94 16.76
C GLY A 135 -1.37 13.39 17.74
N VAL A 136 -1.27 12.85 18.93
CA VAL A 136 -2.23 13.04 20.04
C VAL A 136 -1.53 13.43 21.34
N LYS A 137 -2.29 13.98 22.28
CA LYS A 137 -1.81 14.22 23.65
C LYS A 137 -1.53 12.91 24.37
N ASP A 138 -0.39 12.82 25.04
CA ASP A 138 -0.06 11.70 25.93
C ASP A 138 -0.70 11.92 27.30
N ILE A 139 -1.87 11.33 27.49
CA ILE A 139 -2.59 11.40 28.75
C ILE A 139 -1.78 10.79 29.90
N GLN A 140 -0.99 9.75 29.64
CA GLN A 140 -0.17 9.12 30.67
C GLN A 140 0.94 10.06 31.15
N ALA A 141 1.64 10.71 30.23
CA ALA A 141 2.65 11.71 30.58
C ALA A 141 2.06 12.89 31.38
N ILE A 142 0.87 13.36 31.00
CA ILE A 142 0.15 14.42 31.72
C ILE A 142 -0.22 14.00 33.15
N VAL A 143 -0.72 12.79 33.35
CA VAL A 143 -1.03 12.23 34.67
C VAL A 143 0.24 12.09 35.52
N GLN A 144 1.39 11.84 34.91
CA GLN A 144 2.68 11.77 35.57
C GLN A 144 3.29 13.17 35.92
N GLY A 145 2.61 14.26 35.57
CA GLY A 145 2.99 15.61 35.92
C GLY A 145 3.57 16.47 34.79
N GLU A 146 3.62 15.96 33.56
CA GLU A 146 4.02 16.79 32.43
C GLU A 146 2.92 17.81 32.08
N SER A 147 3.33 19.02 31.67
CA SER A 147 2.38 20.01 31.19
C SER A 147 1.65 19.55 29.92
N PRO A 148 0.32 19.77 29.83
CA PRO A 148 -0.43 19.42 28.61
C PRO A 148 0.05 20.10 27.32
N THR A 149 0.89 21.13 27.43
CA THR A 149 1.49 21.87 26.32
C THR A 149 2.99 21.55 26.14
N ASP A 150 3.56 20.69 26.99
CA ASP A 150 4.95 20.27 26.84
C ASP A 150 5.07 19.28 25.67
N PRO A 151 6.06 19.44 24.77
CA PRO A 151 6.29 18.48 23.69
C PRO A 151 6.51 17.03 24.16
N ARG A 152 6.88 16.79 25.42
CA ARG A 152 7.00 15.44 26.01
C ARG A 152 5.64 14.79 26.25
N ALA A 153 4.59 15.59 26.39
CA ALA A 153 3.21 15.12 26.49
C ALA A 153 2.52 14.97 25.10
N PHE A 154 3.30 14.71 24.04
CA PHE A 154 2.79 14.51 22.68
C PHE A 154 3.29 13.22 22.08
N ILE A 155 2.36 12.38 21.60
CA ILE A 155 2.65 11.16 20.88
C ILE A 155 2.43 11.39 19.39
N GLY A 156 3.52 11.47 18.63
CA GLY A 156 3.48 11.59 17.18
C GLY A 156 2.97 10.32 16.50
N THR A 157 2.20 10.51 15.44
CA THR A 157 1.63 9.43 14.63
C THR A 157 2.16 9.47 13.19
N GLY A 158 1.36 9.14 12.25
CA GLY A 158 1.61 9.02 10.82
C GLY A 158 2.92 9.58 10.28
N VAL A 159 2.98 10.89 10.11
CA VAL A 159 4.13 11.57 9.50
C VAL A 159 5.38 11.48 10.39
N LEU A 160 5.24 11.73 11.70
CA LEU A 160 6.39 11.74 12.61
C LEU A 160 7.05 10.37 12.75
N ARG A 161 6.28 9.29 12.66
CA ARG A 161 6.80 7.90 12.65
C ARG A 161 7.52 7.55 11.34
N GLY A 162 7.15 8.23 10.25
CA GLY A 162 7.79 8.07 8.94
C GLY A 162 9.05 8.92 8.75
N ASN A 163 9.47 9.67 9.77
CA ASN A 163 10.67 10.51 9.69
C ASN A 163 11.89 9.71 9.25
N ARG A 164 12.73 10.30 8.40
CA ARG A 164 13.87 9.66 7.71
C ARG A 164 13.45 8.48 6.84
N GLY A 165 12.25 8.51 6.28
CA GLY A 165 11.71 7.41 5.49
C GLY A 165 10.68 7.83 4.46
N VAL A 166 9.91 6.86 4.00
CA VAL A 166 8.83 7.07 3.04
C VAL A 166 7.51 7.18 3.78
N VAL A 167 6.80 8.29 3.60
CA VAL A 167 5.44 8.49 4.09
C VAL A 167 4.47 8.35 2.92
N CYS A 168 3.63 7.33 2.97
CA CYS A 168 2.59 7.10 1.97
C CYS A 168 1.24 7.54 2.51
N VAL A 169 0.64 8.54 1.88
CA VAL A 169 -0.75 8.94 2.12
C VAL A 169 -1.63 8.24 1.10
N ASP A 170 -2.21 7.12 1.53
CA ASP A 170 -3.07 6.30 0.69
C ASP A 170 -4.49 6.88 0.66
N GLU A 171 -5.04 7.06 -0.54
CA GLU A 171 -6.32 7.73 -0.77
C GLU A 171 -6.35 9.20 -0.28
N LEU A 172 -5.33 9.98 -0.63
CA LEU A 172 -5.24 11.42 -0.28
C LEU A 172 -6.56 12.18 -0.52
N PRO A 173 -7.28 12.02 -1.65
CA PRO A 173 -8.55 12.72 -1.88
C PRO A 173 -9.69 12.32 -0.93
N ALA A 174 -9.57 11.20 -0.21
CA ALA A 174 -10.57 10.81 0.78
C ALA A 174 -10.42 11.58 2.11
N ILE A 175 -9.29 12.25 2.32
CA ILE A 175 -9.03 13.08 3.49
C ILE A 175 -9.77 14.41 3.34
N PRO A 176 -10.43 14.94 4.40
CA PRO A 176 -11.05 16.27 4.37
C PRO A 176 -10.04 17.36 3.93
N THR A 177 -10.44 18.24 3.02
CA THR A 177 -9.56 19.27 2.44
C THR A 177 -8.82 20.11 3.48
N LYS A 178 -9.50 20.48 4.57
CA LYS A 178 -8.89 21.23 5.68
C LYS A 178 -7.72 20.50 6.36
N VAL A 179 -7.73 19.17 6.33
CA VAL A 179 -6.70 18.32 6.93
C VAL A 179 -5.54 18.10 5.95
N GLN A 180 -5.81 18.09 4.65
CA GLN A 180 -4.78 17.98 3.62
C GLN A 180 -3.80 19.17 3.65
N VAL A 181 -4.22 20.35 4.12
CA VAL A 181 -3.38 21.55 4.25
C VAL A 181 -2.21 21.32 5.22
N LEU A 182 -2.33 20.40 6.18
CA LEU A 182 -1.26 20.06 7.12
C LEU A 182 0.02 19.54 6.43
N PHE A 183 -0.10 19.02 5.21
CA PHE A 183 1.08 18.55 4.47
C PHE A 183 1.92 19.69 3.86
N HIS A 184 1.40 20.91 3.74
CA HIS A 184 2.12 22.02 3.08
C HIS A 184 3.46 22.35 3.76
N PRO A 185 3.52 22.63 5.09
CA PRO A 185 4.78 22.95 5.75
C PRO A 185 5.80 21.81 5.65
N MET A 186 5.32 20.56 5.67
CA MET A 186 6.18 19.38 5.60
C MET A 186 6.86 19.25 4.25
N LEU A 187 6.09 19.46 3.16
CA LEU A 187 6.61 19.30 1.80
C LEU A 187 7.40 20.53 1.34
N GLN A 188 7.10 21.71 1.85
CA GLN A 188 7.74 22.95 1.43
C GLN A 188 8.93 23.32 2.31
N GLU A 189 8.79 23.20 3.62
CA GLU A 189 9.74 23.72 4.61
C GLU A 189 10.46 22.59 5.36
N GLY A 190 10.09 21.33 5.12
CA GLY A 190 10.69 20.19 5.80
C GLY A 190 10.49 20.23 7.32
N LYS A 191 9.35 20.74 7.78
CA LYS A 191 9.07 20.84 9.21
C LYS A 191 7.63 20.52 9.56
N VAL A 192 7.43 20.03 10.77
CA VAL A 192 6.13 19.90 11.44
C VAL A 192 6.01 21.03 12.46
N VAL A 193 4.89 21.72 12.44
CA VAL A 193 4.57 22.80 13.38
C VAL A 193 3.41 22.33 14.25
N LEU A 194 3.62 22.28 15.55
CA LEU A 194 2.63 21.94 16.56
C LEU A 194 2.41 23.17 17.43
N GLU A 195 1.47 24.04 17.02
CA GLU A 195 1.26 25.35 17.63
C GLU A 195 0.90 25.25 19.12
N GLU A 196 0.03 24.32 19.51
CA GLU A 196 -0.36 24.08 20.90
C GLU A 196 0.83 23.80 21.84
N TYR A 197 1.90 23.22 21.29
CA TYR A 197 3.10 22.84 22.04
C TYR A 197 4.25 23.81 21.83
N SER A 198 4.04 24.90 21.09
CA SER A 198 5.10 25.82 20.66
C SER A 198 6.33 25.07 20.11
N TRP A 199 6.08 23.95 19.46
CA TRP A 199 7.12 23.05 19.00
C TRP A 199 7.18 22.98 17.47
N VAL A 200 8.33 23.35 16.94
CA VAL A 200 8.66 23.23 15.52
C VAL A 200 9.76 22.19 15.40
N ARG A 201 9.53 21.17 14.59
CA ARG A 201 10.49 20.11 14.40
C ARG A 201 10.81 19.92 12.91
N PRO A 202 12.12 19.87 12.53
CA PRO A 202 12.51 19.39 11.22
C PRO A 202 12.02 17.97 11.00
N ILE A 203 11.56 17.69 9.80
CA ILE A 203 11.16 16.36 9.37
C ILE A 203 11.76 16.06 8.00
N ASP A 204 12.35 14.89 7.89
CA ASP A 204 12.97 14.42 6.65
C ASP A 204 12.18 13.23 6.13
N ILE A 205 11.31 13.46 5.16
CA ILE A 205 10.44 12.43 4.57
C ILE A 205 10.49 12.48 3.04
N PHE A 206 10.37 11.30 2.42
CA PHE A 206 9.97 11.21 1.03
C PHE A 206 8.48 10.90 0.97
N PHE A 207 7.72 11.83 0.45
CA PHE A 207 6.26 11.77 0.44
C PHE A 207 5.75 11.07 -0.83
N VAL A 208 4.78 10.18 -0.66
CA VAL A 208 4.06 9.53 -1.77
C VAL A 208 2.57 9.64 -1.50
N ALA A 209 1.83 10.18 -2.44
CA ALA A 209 0.37 10.19 -2.37
C ALA A 209 -0.22 9.14 -3.31
N THR A 210 -1.38 8.60 -2.95
CA THR A 210 -2.20 7.81 -3.86
C THR A 210 -3.61 8.37 -3.94
N GLY A 211 -4.29 8.15 -5.05
CA GLY A 211 -5.67 8.57 -5.23
C GLY A 211 -6.38 7.76 -6.30
N ASN A 212 -7.71 7.90 -6.29
CA ASN A 212 -8.56 7.41 -7.36
C ASN A 212 -8.89 8.57 -8.30
N PRO A 213 -9.17 8.32 -9.60
CA PRO A 213 -9.58 9.36 -10.53
C PRO A 213 -10.81 10.13 -10.04
N THR A 214 -10.94 11.39 -10.45
CA THR A 214 -12.13 12.22 -10.19
C THR A 214 -13.40 11.52 -10.67
N GLY A 215 -14.45 11.55 -9.84
CA GLY A 215 -15.73 10.89 -10.15
C GLY A 215 -16.07 9.69 -9.27
N PHE A 216 -15.16 9.26 -8.40
CA PHE A 216 -15.49 8.29 -7.34
C PHE A 216 -16.19 8.99 -6.16
N SER A 217 -17.15 8.32 -5.52
CA SER A 217 -17.81 8.79 -4.31
C SER A 217 -16.77 9.04 -3.19
N HIS A 218 -17.01 10.07 -2.38
CA HIS A 218 -16.14 10.47 -1.25
C HIS A 218 -14.75 11.00 -1.63
N VAL A 219 -14.62 11.66 -2.78
CA VAL A 219 -13.39 12.30 -3.22
C VAL A 219 -13.48 13.80 -2.95
N ASN A 220 -12.68 14.29 -1.99
CA ASN A 220 -12.49 15.73 -1.78
C ASN A 220 -11.52 16.28 -2.85
N ARG A 221 -11.69 17.55 -3.19
CA ARG A 221 -10.73 18.23 -4.04
C ARG A 221 -9.40 18.36 -3.31
N VAL A 222 -8.31 17.91 -3.93
CA VAL A 222 -6.96 18.20 -3.43
C VAL A 222 -6.67 19.66 -3.69
N PRO A 223 -6.22 20.45 -2.68
CA PRO A 223 -5.90 21.86 -2.86
C PRO A 223 -4.84 22.08 -3.94
N GLU A 224 -5.03 23.10 -4.77
CA GLU A 224 -4.06 23.44 -5.84
C GLU A 224 -2.62 23.64 -5.33
N PRO A 225 -2.41 24.33 -4.18
CA PRO A 225 -1.05 24.46 -3.65
C PRO A 225 -0.40 23.13 -3.25
N LEU A 226 -1.21 22.10 -2.88
CA LEU A 226 -0.68 20.77 -2.61
C LEU A 226 -0.40 20.02 -3.90
N LEU A 227 -1.29 20.12 -4.90
CA LEU A 227 -1.09 19.51 -6.22
C LEU A 227 0.16 20.05 -6.93
N ASP A 228 0.44 21.33 -6.79
CA ASP A 228 1.65 21.98 -7.37
C ASP A 228 2.98 21.40 -6.85
N ARG A 229 2.93 20.70 -5.72
CA ARG A 229 4.09 20.03 -5.11
C ARG A 229 4.18 18.54 -5.40
N LEU A 230 3.18 18.01 -6.12
CA LEU A 230 3.06 16.60 -6.40
C LEU A 230 3.15 16.31 -7.89
N GLU A 231 3.90 15.31 -8.27
CA GLU A 231 3.95 14.82 -9.65
C GLU A 231 2.84 13.80 -9.87
N LEU A 232 1.82 14.18 -10.63
CA LEU A 232 0.70 13.30 -10.95
C LEU A 232 1.16 12.22 -11.94
N ILE A 233 1.18 10.99 -11.47
CA ILE A 233 1.62 9.83 -12.25
C ILE A 233 0.44 8.87 -12.42
N PRO A 234 -0.11 8.73 -13.64
CA PRO A 234 -1.16 7.79 -13.91
C PRO A 234 -0.62 6.35 -13.87
N MET A 235 -1.35 5.47 -13.18
CA MET A 235 -1.06 4.04 -13.20
C MET A 235 -2.12 3.32 -14.03
N THR A 236 -1.71 2.74 -15.13
CA THR A 236 -2.56 1.89 -15.97
C THR A 236 -2.68 0.48 -15.40
N LEU A 237 -3.66 -0.27 -15.86
CA LEU A 237 -3.69 -1.71 -15.63
C LEU A 237 -2.55 -2.36 -16.42
N PRO A 238 -1.98 -3.48 -15.93
CA PRO A 238 -0.92 -4.17 -16.66
C PRO A 238 -1.43 -4.78 -17.96
N GLU A 239 -0.50 -5.08 -18.86
CA GLU A 239 -0.76 -5.87 -20.05
C GLU A 239 -1.20 -7.29 -19.67
N GLU A 240 -1.76 -8.01 -20.64
CA GLU A 240 -2.38 -9.32 -20.41
C GLU A 240 -1.41 -10.36 -19.83
N ASP A 241 -0.25 -10.51 -20.43
CA ASP A 241 0.81 -11.42 -19.96
C ASP A 241 1.28 -11.09 -18.55
N ILE A 242 1.49 -9.81 -18.24
CA ILE A 242 1.88 -9.35 -16.92
C ILE A 242 0.75 -9.57 -15.89
N GLU A 243 -0.50 -9.36 -16.25
CA GLU A 243 -1.62 -9.63 -15.35
C GLU A 243 -1.70 -11.12 -15.00
N ARG A 244 -1.44 -12.00 -15.98
CA ARG A 244 -1.38 -13.44 -15.77
C ARG A 244 -0.25 -13.85 -14.82
N GLU A 245 0.93 -13.26 -14.97
CA GLU A 245 2.04 -13.48 -14.04
C GLU A 245 1.68 -13.04 -12.62
N ILE A 246 1.06 -11.86 -12.48
CA ILE A 246 0.59 -11.36 -11.18
C ILE A 246 -0.45 -12.32 -10.58
N MET A 247 -1.39 -12.85 -11.36
CA MET A 247 -2.38 -13.81 -10.87
C MET A 247 -1.73 -15.06 -10.30
N LEU A 248 -0.72 -15.60 -10.97
CA LEU A 248 -0.01 -16.80 -10.54
C LEU A 248 0.85 -16.54 -9.29
N LYS A 249 1.51 -15.39 -9.25
CA LYS A 249 2.41 -15.01 -8.15
C LYS A 249 1.66 -14.57 -6.88
N GLU A 250 0.53 -13.89 -7.03
CA GLU A 250 -0.24 -13.31 -5.93
C GLU A 250 -1.41 -14.19 -5.47
N GLY A 251 -1.69 -15.29 -6.18
CA GLY A 251 -2.75 -16.22 -5.81
C GLY A 251 -2.44 -16.96 -4.51
N PHE A 252 -3.48 -17.22 -3.72
CA PHE A 252 -3.44 -18.02 -2.51
C PHE A 252 -2.25 -17.74 -1.57
N LYS A 253 -2.02 -16.48 -1.24
CA LYS A 253 -1.03 -16.12 -0.23
C LYS A 253 -1.60 -16.38 1.17
N VAL A 254 -0.98 -17.30 1.88
CA VAL A 254 -1.15 -17.49 3.31
C VAL A 254 -0.02 -16.75 4.01
N ARG A 255 -0.30 -16.16 5.16
CA ARG A 255 0.72 -15.49 5.98
C ARG A 255 1.56 -16.53 6.73
N ASP A 256 2.55 -17.05 6.04
CA ASP A 256 3.46 -18.07 6.55
C ASP A 256 4.25 -17.63 7.78
N GLU A 257 4.40 -16.33 7.97
CA GLU A 257 5.08 -15.75 9.15
C GLU A 257 4.40 -16.07 10.48
N PHE A 258 3.11 -16.42 10.46
CA PHE A 258 2.40 -16.86 11.67
C PHE A 258 2.66 -18.31 12.04
N PHE A 259 3.33 -19.09 11.19
CA PHE A 259 3.82 -20.39 11.58
C PHE A 259 5.15 -20.24 12.32
N LEU A 260 5.11 -20.26 13.64
CA LEU A 260 6.32 -20.13 14.46
C LEU A 260 7.30 -21.30 14.26
N ASP A 261 6.78 -22.49 13.98
CA ASP A 261 7.58 -23.67 13.67
C ASP A 261 6.90 -24.48 12.55
N LYS A 262 7.45 -24.37 11.33
CA LYS A 262 6.91 -25.06 10.15
C LYS A 262 7.17 -26.57 10.15
N THR A 263 7.97 -27.08 11.06
CA THR A 263 8.29 -28.51 11.20
C THR A 263 7.32 -29.26 12.12
N LYS A 264 6.68 -28.53 13.03
CA LYS A 264 5.74 -29.11 14.01
C LYS A 264 4.34 -29.22 13.46
N THR A 265 3.65 -30.27 13.86
CA THR A 265 2.21 -30.43 13.70
C THR A 265 1.50 -29.80 14.90
N THR A 266 0.29 -29.28 14.68
CA THR A 266 -0.63 -29.12 15.80
C THR A 266 -0.95 -30.47 16.37
N THR A 267 -0.74 -30.66 17.67
CA THR A 267 -0.91 -31.96 18.35
C THR A 267 -2.22 -32.11 19.05
N GLU A 268 -3.05 -31.08 19.06
CA GLU A 268 -4.34 -31.05 19.75
C GLU A 268 -5.49 -30.87 18.77
N GLU A 269 -6.60 -31.50 19.05
CA GLU A 269 -7.83 -31.29 18.32
C GLU A 269 -8.25 -29.81 18.38
N PRO A 270 -8.87 -29.27 17.33
CA PRO A 270 -9.40 -29.96 16.15
C PRO A 270 -8.49 -29.98 14.91
N ILE A 271 -7.27 -29.46 14.98
CA ILE A 271 -6.44 -29.32 13.77
C ILE A 271 -5.15 -30.13 13.91
N TYR A 272 -5.05 -31.18 13.10
CA TYR A 272 -3.84 -32.01 12.99
C TYR A 272 -3.23 -31.86 11.60
N ALA A 273 -2.65 -30.71 11.30
CA ALA A 273 -2.06 -30.49 9.99
C ALA A 273 -0.69 -29.81 10.07
N LYS A 274 0.27 -30.32 9.29
CA LYS A 274 1.51 -29.60 9.04
C LYS A 274 1.24 -28.45 8.06
N PRO A 275 1.98 -27.34 8.16
CA PRO A 275 1.85 -26.24 7.18
C PRO A 275 1.91 -26.70 5.73
N GLY A 276 2.76 -27.70 5.43
CA GLY A 276 2.87 -28.28 4.10
C GLY A 276 1.63 -29.05 3.60
N GLU A 277 0.80 -29.55 4.53
CA GLU A 277 -0.43 -30.28 4.21
C GLU A 277 -1.59 -29.32 3.86
N LEU A 278 -1.46 -28.06 4.25
CA LEU A 278 -2.41 -26.98 3.95
C LEU A 278 -2.17 -26.33 2.59
N LYS A 279 -1.15 -26.77 1.86
CA LYS A 279 -0.89 -26.29 0.50
C LYS A 279 -1.97 -26.80 -0.46
N ARG A 280 -2.27 -25.99 -1.46
CA ARG A 280 -3.17 -26.37 -2.54
C ARG A 280 -2.70 -27.65 -3.23
N ARG A 281 -3.62 -28.57 -3.45
CA ARG A 281 -3.39 -29.85 -4.16
C ARG A 281 -3.94 -29.83 -5.59
N ALA A 282 -4.80 -28.87 -5.90
CA ALA A 282 -5.36 -28.66 -7.22
C ALA A 282 -4.56 -27.61 -8.00
N SER A 283 -4.58 -27.72 -9.30
CA SER A 283 -3.96 -26.79 -10.24
C SER A 283 -4.93 -26.39 -11.36
N ALA A 284 -4.68 -25.24 -11.96
CA ALA A 284 -5.38 -24.80 -13.18
C ALA A 284 -4.43 -24.95 -14.37
N PRO A 285 -4.84 -25.67 -15.46
CA PRO A 285 -4.08 -25.69 -16.70
C PRO A 285 -3.97 -24.28 -17.28
N TRP A 286 -2.94 -24.03 -18.11
CA TRP A 286 -2.68 -22.71 -18.67
C TRP A 286 -3.91 -22.11 -19.38
N TRP A 287 -4.65 -22.91 -20.13
CA TRP A 287 -5.82 -22.45 -20.87
C TRP A 287 -7.00 -22.05 -19.95
N ILE A 288 -7.12 -22.63 -18.74
CA ILE A 288 -8.06 -22.18 -17.72
C ILE A 288 -7.61 -20.85 -17.12
N VAL A 289 -6.32 -20.68 -16.84
CA VAL A 289 -5.76 -19.41 -16.36
C VAL A 289 -6.04 -18.30 -17.37
N ASP A 290 -5.76 -18.57 -18.67
CA ASP A 290 -6.01 -17.66 -19.76
C ASP A 290 -7.51 -17.32 -19.91
N THR A 291 -8.38 -18.33 -19.86
CA THR A 291 -9.84 -18.12 -19.93
C THR A 291 -10.35 -17.26 -18.77
N VAL A 292 -9.88 -17.54 -17.55
CA VAL A 292 -10.27 -16.78 -16.35
C VAL A 292 -9.80 -15.32 -16.47
N GLU A 293 -8.55 -15.11 -16.85
CA GLU A 293 -7.99 -13.79 -17.03
C GLU A 293 -8.73 -12.98 -18.10
N LYS A 294 -8.87 -13.52 -19.30
CA LYS A 294 -9.57 -12.86 -20.42
C LYS A 294 -11.03 -12.52 -20.07
N THR A 295 -11.71 -13.41 -19.36
CA THR A 295 -13.09 -13.14 -18.91
C THR A 295 -13.13 -11.94 -17.95
N VAL A 296 -12.19 -11.84 -17.01
CA VAL A 296 -12.13 -10.67 -16.08
C VAL A 296 -11.77 -9.40 -16.85
N ARG A 297 -10.78 -9.45 -17.75
CA ARG A 297 -10.39 -8.30 -18.58
C ARG A 297 -11.54 -7.79 -19.42
N TYR A 298 -12.29 -8.69 -20.05
CA TYR A 298 -13.46 -8.33 -20.85
C TYR A 298 -14.50 -7.53 -20.06
N THR A 299 -14.62 -7.76 -18.75
CA THR A 299 -15.53 -6.94 -17.93
C THR A 299 -15.20 -5.44 -17.93
N ARG A 300 -13.98 -5.06 -18.33
CA ARG A 300 -13.50 -3.67 -18.37
C ARG A 300 -13.94 -2.95 -19.64
N ASP A 301 -14.09 -3.71 -20.72
CA ASP A 301 -14.39 -3.19 -22.06
C ASP A 301 -15.83 -3.51 -22.50
N CYS A 302 -16.55 -4.30 -21.70
CA CYS A 302 -17.93 -4.70 -21.99
C CYS A 302 -18.88 -3.49 -21.92
N PRO A 303 -19.62 -3.15 -23.00
CA PRO A 303 -20.49 -1.97 -23.03
C PRO A 303 -21.64 -2.01 -22.03
N ASN A 304 -21.97 -3.19 -21.51
CA ASN A 304 -23.02 -3.41 -20.52
C ASN A 304 -22.54 -3.24 -19.07
N ILE A 305 -21.24 -3.05 -18.88
CA ILE A 305 -20.61 -2.92 -17.55
C ILE A 305 -20.11 -1.50 -17.37
N ASP A 306 -20.64 -0.80 -16.38
CA ASP A 306 -20.22 0.54 -15.98
C ASP A 306 -18.86 0.50 -15.25
N ARG A 307 -18.68 -0.51 -14.38
CA ARG A 307 -17.45 -0.70 -13.64
C ARG A 307 -16.98 -2.15 -13.80
N GLY A 308 -15.90 -2.34 -14.55
CA GLY A 308 -15.22 -3.63 -14.68
C GLY A 308 -14.34 -3.97 -13.48
N SER A 309 -13.93 -5.21 -13.41
CA SER A 309 -13.15 -5.74 -12.30
C SER A 309 -11.67 -5.35 -12.38
N SER A 310 -11.04 -5.14 -11.24
CA SER A 310 -9.61 -4.88 -11.11
C SER A 310 -8.78 -6.19 -11.15
N ILE A 311 -7.45 -6.08 -11.10
CA ILE A 311 -6.52 -7.23 -10.98
C ILE A 311 -6.85 -8.10 -9.76
N ARG A 312 -7.35 -7.51 -8.66
CA ARG A 312 -7.83 -8.31 -7.51
C ARG A 312 -8.94 -9.28 -7.90
N GLY A 313 -9.78 -8.91 -8.88
CA GLY A 313 -10.78 -9.81 -9.41
C GLY A 313 -10.16 -10.98 -10.19
N SER A 314 -9.14 -10.73 -10.99
CA SER A 314 -8.42 -11.76 -11.73
C SER A 314 -7.76 -12.77 -10.80
N ILE A 315 -7.02 -12.27 -9.78
CA ILE A 315 -6.40 -13.11 -8.74
C ILE A 315 -7.46 -13.95 -8.02
N LYS A 316 -8.56 -13.32 -7.57
CA LYS A 316 -9.62 -14.04 -6.83
C LYS A 316 -10.42 -15.00 -7.71
N SER A 317 -10.59 -14.71 -8.98
CA SER A 317 -11.23 -15.63 -9.93
C SER A 317 -10.43 -16.91 -10.07
N LEU A 318 -9.11 -16.83 -10.21
CA LEU A 318 -8.23 -17.99 -10.24
C LEU A 318 -8.24 -18.73 -8.91
N ASP A 319 -8.16 -18.02 -7.79
CA ASP A 319 -8.23 -18.59 -6.44
C ASP A 319 -9.49 -19.42 -6.24
N HIS A 320 -10.64 -18.88 -6.60
CA HIS A 320 -11.93 -19.58 -6.44
C HIS A 320 -12.09 -20.72 -7.46
N THR A 321 -11.50 -20.62 -8.64
CA THR A 321 -11.47 -21.71 -9.61
C THR A 321 -10.73 -22.91 -9.05
N ILE A 322 -9.54 -22.72 -8.52
CA ILE A 322 -8.74 -23.79 -7.91
C ILE A 322 -9.43 -24.35 -6.65
N SER A 323 -10.00 -23.46 -5.83
CA SER A 323 -10.75 -23.88 -4.62
C SER A 323 -12.01 -24.68 -4.97
N SER A 324 -12.72 -24.34 -6.05
CA SER A 324 -13.84 -25.13 -6.56
C SER A 324 -13.40 -26.54 -6.99
N THR A 325 -12.19 -26.64 -7.56
CA THR A 325 -11.60 -27.93 -7.93
C THR A 325 -11.30 -28.79 -6.71
N GLU A 326 -10.67 -28.21 -5.69
CA GLU A 326 -10.39 -28.91 -4.43
C GLU A 326 -11.68 -29.36 -3.74
N ARG A 327 -12.70 -28.48 -3.67
CA ARG A 327 -14.01 -28.81 -3.10
C ARG A 327 -14.67 -30.01 -3.76
N THR A 328 -14.45 -30.24 -5.05
CA THR A 328 -15.00 -31.37 -5.79
C THR A 328 -14.09 -32.61 -5.79
N GLY A 329 -12.99 -32.59 -5.03
CA GLY A 329 -12.02 -33.69 -4.94
C GLY A 329 -11.17 -33.88 -6.20
N LYS A 330 -11.24 -32.97 -7.16
CA LYS A 330 -10.44 -33.01 -8.39
C LYS A 330 -9.04 -32.42 -8.16
N ARG A 331 -8.11 -32.77 -9.04
CA ARG A 331 -6.75 -32.23 -9.03
C ARG A 331 -6.50 -31.17 -10.11
N VAL A 332 -7.33 -31.15 -11.13
CA VAL A 332 -7.16 -30.25 -12.30
C VAL A 332 -8.48 -29.53 -12.55
N SER A 333 -8.41 -28.22 -12.66
CA SER A 333 -9.56 -27.33 -12.92
C SER A 333 -10.05 -27.47 -14.35
N GLY A 334 -11.37 -27.45 -14.52
CA GLY A 334 -12.05 -27.39 -15.80
C GLY A 334 -12.94 -26.14 -15.93
N LEU A 335 -13.65 -26.04 -17.06
CA LEU A 335 -14.54 -24.89 -17.35
C LEU A 335 -15.65 -24.71 -16.29
N ARG A 336 -16.17 -25.79 -15.72
CA ARG A 336 -17.20 -25.72 -14.69
C ARG A 336 -16.68 -25.03 -13.43
N GLU A 337 -15.50 -25.45 -12.98
CA GLU A 337 -14.84 -24.87 -11.80
C GLU A 337 -14.44 -23.41 -12.05
N ALA A 338 -13.98 -23.08 -13.29
CA ALA A 338 -13.70 -21.72 -13.70
C ALA A 338 -14.96 -20.85 -13.70
N SER A 339 -16.08 -21.35 -14.25
CA SER A 339 -17.37 -20.64 -14.22
C SER A 339 -17.85 -20.36 -12.78
N ASP A 340 -17.76 -21.36 -11.89
CA ASP A 340 -18.16 -21.18 -10.49
C ASP A 340 -17.24 -20.18 -9.75
N GLY A 341 -15.94 -20.24 -10.02
CA GLY A 341 -14.95 -19.32 -9.47
C GLY A 341 -15.18 -17.88 -9.93
N LEU A 342 -15.39 -17.67 -11.22
CA LEU A 342 -15.69 -16.36 -11.80
C LEU A 342 -16.97 -15.75 -11.24
N LYS A 343 -18.06 -16.53 -11.15
CA LYS A 343 -19.33 -16.05 -10.57
C LYS A 343 -19.16 -15.54 -9.15
N LEU A 344 -18.40 -16.25 -8.33
CA LEU A 344 -18.14 -15.83 -6.94
C LEU A 344 -17.22 -14.63 -6.88
N ALA A 345 -16.13 -14.65 -7.64
CA ALA A 345 -15.13 -13.58 -7.60
C ALA A 345 -15.65 -12.25 -8.13
N LEU A 346 -16.45 -12.28 -9.20
CA LEU A 346 -16.97 -11.05 -9.83
C LEU A 346 -18.18 -10.47 -9.10
N ARG A 347 -18.83 -11.24 -8.22
CA ARG A 347 -19.92 -10.76 -7.41
C ARG A 347 -19.48 -9.56 -6.56
N GLY A 348 -20.12 -8.41 -6.73
CA GLY A 348 -19.76 -7.16 -6.06
C GLY A 348 -18.50 -6.45 -6.56
N ARG A 349 -17.77 -7.03 -7.56
CA ARG A 349 -16.58 -6.39 -8.18
C ARG A 349 -16.86 -5.78 -9.54
N ILE A 350 -17.99 -6.10 -10.14
CA ILE A 350 -18.48 -5.48 -11.37
C ILE A 350 -19.80 -4.78 -11.09
N ARG A 351 -20.05 -3.69 -11.83
CA ARG A 351 -21.32 -2.97 -11.78
C ARG A 351 -21.88 -2.86 -13.20
N LEU A 352 -23.13 -3.29 -13.36
CA LEU A 352 -23.85 -3.09 -14.61
C LEU A 352 -24.23 -1.62 -14.79
N ARG A 353 -24.42 -1.22 -16.02
CA ARG A 353 -25.00 0.11 -16.33
C ARG A 353 -26.39 0.23 -15.72
N ALA A 354 -26.72 1.44 -15.27
CA ALA A 354 -27.97 1.73 -14.58
C ALA A 354 -29.24 1.39 -15.40
N ASP A 355 -29.14 1.51 -16.73
CA ASP A 355 -30.21 1.17 -17.66
C ASP A 355 -30.49 -0.34 -17.78
N LEU A 356 -29.55 -1.17 -17.33
CA LEU A 356 -29.66 -2.64 -17.31
C LEU A 356 -30.04 -3.21 -15.94
N VAL A 357 -29.95 -2.40 -14.90
CA VAL A 357 -30.43 -2.73 -13.55
C VAL A 357 -31.87 -2.27 -13.48
N GLY A 358 -32.85 -3.17 -13.30
CA GLY A 358 -34.23 -2.78 -13.09
C GLY A 358 -34.35 -1.81 -11.89
N PHE A 359 -35.33 -0.90 -11.94
CA PHE A 359 -35.53 0.16 -10.94
C PHE A 359 -35.93 -0.36 -9.53
N ASP A 360 -35.78 -1.63 -9.27
CA ASP A 360 -36.17 -2.25 -8.02
C ASP A 360 -34.93 -2.56 -7.18
N ASP A 361 -34.72 -1.81 -6.09
CA ASP A 361 -33.65 -2.02 -5.10
C ASP A 361 -33.87 -3.29 -4.24
N SER A 362 -34.77 -4.18 -4.67
CA SER A 362 -35.02 -5.44 -3.97
C SER A 362 -33.88 -6.45 -4.11
N PRO A 363 -33.73 -7.40 -3.15
CA PRO A 363 -32.81 -8.52 -3.27
C PRO A 363 -33.01 -9.34 -4.56
N ALA A 364 -34.24 -9.35 -5.12
CA ALA A 364 -34.57 -10.02 -6.36
C ALA A 364 -33.95 -9.31 -7.59
N ALA A 365 -33.96 -7.98 -7.62
CA ALA A 365 -33.28 -7.20 -8.68
C ALA A 365 -31.75 -7.41 -8.61
N PHE A 366 -31.18 -7.46 -7.41
CA PHE A 366 -29.76 -7.81 -7.20
C PHE A 366 -29.46 -9.22 -7.75
N MET A 367 -30.31 -10.22 -7.46
CA MET A 367 -30.12 -11.59 -7.94
C MET A 367 -30.28 -11.71 -9.48
N VAL A 368 -31.21 -10.95 -10.07
CA VAL A 368 -31.38 -10.90 -11.55
C VAL A 368 -30.17 -10.21 -12.21
N ALA A 369 -29.67 -9.13 -11.64
CA ALA A 369 -28.44 -8.49 -12.10
C ALA A 369 -27.25 -9.44 -12.02
N GLN A 370 -27.12 -10.21 -10.92
CA GLN A 370 -26.10 -11.25 -10.75
C GLN A 370 -26.24 -12.40 -11.78
N ALA A 371 -27.45 -12.84 -12.09
CA ALA A 371 -27.69 -13.86 -13.11
C ALA A 371 -27.37 -13.34 -14.52
N ARG A 372 -27.66 -12.09 -14.82
CA ARG A 372 -27.30 -11.43 -16.09
C ARG A 372 -25.80 -11.26 -16.24
N THR A 373 -25.07 -10.90 -15.18
CA THR A 373 -23.61 -10.85 -15.20
C THR A 373 -23.00 -12.24 -15.43
N GLY A 374 -23.57 -13.28 -14.83
CA GLY A 374 -23.21 -14.67 -15.11
C GLY A 374 -23.53 -15.11 -16.56
N SER A 375 -24.58 -14.54 -17.18
CA SER A 375 -24.95 -14.77 -18.57
C SER A 375 -24.03 -14.01 -19.53
N VAL A 376 -23.67 -12.76 -19.20
CA VAL A 376 -22.70 -11.96 -19.99
C VAL A 376 -21.34 -12.63 -19.97
N ALA A 377 -20.87 -13.13 -18.82
CA ALA A 377 -19.63 -13.90 -18.76
C ALA A 377 -19.67 -15.18 -19.61
N LYS A 378 -20.87 -15.79 -19.81
CA LYS A 378 -21.04 -16.95 -20.70
C LYS A 378 -21.05 -16.59 -22.18
N GLN A 379 -21.44 -15.37 -22.55
CA GLN A 379 -21.41 -14.91 -23.95
C GLN A 379 -20.02 -14.46 -24.39
N CYS A 380 -19.09 -14.28 -23.46
CA CYS A 380 -17.73 -13.83 -23.71
C CYS A 380 -16.70 -14.99 -23.73
N VAL A 381 -17.15 -16.23 -23.53
CA VAL A 381 -16.40 -17.48 -23.68
C VAL A 381 -16.90 -18.20 -24.92
#